data_4f20649f712d4105adea4b06893ce547
#
_entry.id   4f20649f712d4105adea4b06893ce547
#
_cell.length_a   1.000
_cell.length_b   1.000
_cell.length_c   1.000
_cell.angle_alpha   90.00
_cell.angle_beta   90.00
_cell.angle_gamma   90.00
#
_symmetry.space_group_name_H-M   'P 1'
#
loop_
_entity.id
_entity.type
_entity.pdbx_description
1 polymer ?
#
loop_
_entity_poly.entity_id
_entity_poly.type
_entity_poly.pdbx_seq_one_letter_code
_entity_poly.pdbx_strand_id
1 'polypeptide(L)'
;LGEGVRELGGLAVLGVGRMDNSRSERQARGRAGRQGDPGFSQYYVSLEDDIVGSEDDEKLQMYIDGKRRISKHRLKRIIDQNQRLKVEMDEMGRKRSVQYDEVLQRQRNMIYETRAELLDGARIEEKKLLAIAGENIRDYLESREKIRQEDLNRYILDNIAYSLDGKLSEIDLSNKKMVEKYLMRRVREGLANQKEKVYNTKAYEQFVREATLTAVDDGWVELIDYLEQLKYAVAGRASAQRNVMFEYQNEAFESYLDTGKVVKRNIIRNILLSDVSMDSGQKLKIVYP
;
A
#
# COMPACT_ATOMS: atom_id res chain seq x y z
N LEU A 1 26.22 14.38 37.91
CA LEU A 1 25.49 14.53 39.18
C LEU A 1 25.49 15.99 39.59
N GLY A 2 24.44 16.45 40.30
CA GLY A 2 24.43 17.76 40.94
C GLY A 2 25.44 17.84 42.08
N GLU A 3 25.72 19.05 42.51
CA GLU A 3 26.66 19.32 43.61
C GLU A 3 26.20 18.63 44.91
N GLY A 4 27.07 17.92 45.63
CA GLY A 4 26.77 17.21 46.85
C GLY A 4 26.09 15.84 46.70
N VAL A 5 25.60 15.48 45.51
CA VAL A 5 24.89 14.20 45.28
C VAL A 5 25.84 13.00 45.38
N ARG A 6 27.10 13.18 45.00
CA ARG A 6 28.14 12.15 45.08
C ARG A 6 28.43 11.71 46.52
N GLU A 7 28.49 12.69 47.42
CA GLU A 7 28.75 12.51 48.86
C GLU A 7 27.55 11.81 49.54
N LEU A 8 26.34 12.02 49.03
CA LEU A 8 25.13 11.38 49.52
C LEU A 8 24.91 9.95 48.97
N GLY A 9 25.88 9.39 48.22
CA GLY A 9 25.81 8.04 47.68
C GLY A 9 25.37 7.93 46.21
N GLY A 10 25.28 9.08 45.51
CA GLY A 10 25.01 9.15 44.08
C GLY A 10 23.54 8.97 43.68
N LEU A 11 23.31 8.55 42.45
CA LEU A 11 21.96 8.39 41.90
C LEU A 11 21.35 7.05 42.24
N ALA A 12 20.15 7.06 42.83
CA ALA A 12 19.32 5.88 43.02
C ALA A 12 18.35 5.72 41.84
N VAL A 13 18.36 4.58 41.19
CA VAL A 13 17.40 4.19 40.17
C VAL A 13 16.43 3.15 40.73
N LEU A 14 15.20 3.56 40.93
CA LEU A 14 14.13 2.68 41.42
C LEU A 14 13.19 2.35 40.26
N GLY A 15 13.08 1.07 39.89
CA GLY A 15 12.13 0.57 38.91
C GLY A 15 10.91 -0.05 39.60
N VAL A 16 9.72 0.30 39.17
CA VAL A 16 8.47 -0.37 39.55
C VAL A 16 7.97 -1.14 38.34
N GLY A 17 7.82 -2.45 38.49
CA GLY A 17 7.65 -3.38 37.38
C GLY A 17 8.97 -3.68 36.63
N ARG A 18 8.93 -4.68 35.79
CA ARG A 18 10.07 -5.00 34.88
C ARG A 18 9.77 -4.47 33.49
N MET A 19 10.79 -4.03 32.78
CA MET A 19 10.64 -3.62 31.39
C MET A 19 10.50 -4.85 30.47
N ASP A 20 9.77 -4.72 29.38
CA ASP A 20 9.57 -5.79 28.37
C ASP A 20 10.88 -6.26 27.76
N ASN A 21 11.91 -5.45 27.81
CA ASN A 21 13.18 -5.66 27.15
C ASN A 21 14.35 -5.49 28.13
N SER A 22 15.15 -6.53 28.27
CA SER A 22 16.36 -6.54 29.13
C SER A 22 17.40 -5.48 28.77
N ARG A 23 17.44 -5.02 27.49
CA ARG A 23 18.32 -3.92 27.06
C ARG A 23 17.84 -2.58 27.63
N SER A 24 16.57 -2.28 27.52
CA SER A 24 15.98 -1.06 28.10
C SER A 24 16.14 -1.03 29.61
N GLU A 25 15.95 -2.17 30.28
CA GLU A 25 16.19 -2.30 31.72
C GLU A 25 17.65 -2.03 32.08
N ARG A 26 18.61 -2.60 31.34
CA ARG A 26 20.04 -2.32 31.55
C ARG A 26 20.39 -0.86 31.31
N GLN A 27 19.77 -0.22 30.31
CA GLN A 27 19.99 1.21 30.06
C GLN A 27 19.46 2.08 31.22
N ALA A 28 18.29 1.72 31.77
CA ALA A 28 17.75 2.40 32.95
C ALA A 28 18.64 2.20 34.18
N ARG A 29 19.05 0.96 34.45
CA ARG A 29 20.00 0.65 35.54
C ARG A 29 21.32 1.40 35.39
N GLY A 30 21.84 1.49 34.15
CA GLY A 30 23.07 2.20 33.80
C GLY A 30 22.99 3.72 33.91
N ARG A 31 21.86 4.29 34.36
CA ARG A 31 21.79 5.69 34.76
C ARG A 31 22.49 5.97 36.06
N ALA A 32 22.51 4.97 36.99
CA ALA A 32 23.29 5.01 38.22
C ALA A 32 24.73 4.57 37.99
N GLY A 33 25.67 5.06 38.77
CA GLY A 33 27.07 4.63 38.79
C GLY A 33 27.85 4.97 37.52
N ARG A 34 27.60 6.10 36.88
CA ARG A 34 28.34 6.55 35.68
C ARG A 34 29.70 7.11 36.02
N GLN A 35 30.71 6.78 35.19
CA GLN A 35 32.08 7.34 35.29
C GLN A 35 32.70 7.16 36.67
N GLY A 36 32.37 6.06 37.37
CA GLY A 36 32.89 5.80 38.72
C GLY A 36 32.18 6.52 39.84
N ASP A 37 31.10 7.23 39.58
CA ASP A 37 30.25 7.81 40.62
C ASP A 37 29.54 6.70 41.39
N PRO A 38 29.30 6.87 42.70
CA PRO A 38 28.47 5.98 43.47
C PRO A 38 27.03 6.01 42.96
N GLY A 39 26.29 4.91 43.18
CA GLY A 39 24.88 4.82 42.82
C GLY A 39 24.39 3.38 42.92
N PHE A 40 23.08 3.21 42.98
CA PHE A 40 22.47 1.89 43.00
C PHE A 40 21.20 1.82 42.15
N SER A 41 20.82 0.62 41.76
CA SER A 41 19.56 0.38 41.07
C SER A 41 18.81 -0.79 41.70
N GLN A 42 17.52 -0.60 41.96
CA GLN A 42 16.63 -1.63 42.52
C GLN A 42 15.31 -1.68 41.76
N TYR A 43 14.82 -2.89 41.51
CA TYR A 43 13.54 -3.10 40.85
C TYR A 43 12.61 -3.88 41.76
N TYR A 44 11.40 -3.39 41.87
CA TYR A 44 10.28 -4.03 42.57
C TYR A 44 9.36 -4.64 41.53
N VAL A 45 8.95 -5.89 41.74
CA VAL A 45 8.14 -6.64 40.78
C VAL A 45 6.94 -7.21 41.51
N SER A 46 5.74 -7.02 40.95
CA SER A 46 4.51 -7.69 41.36
C SER A 46 4.30 -8.96 40.54
N LEU A 47 3.50 -9.89 41.12
CA LEU A 47 2.98 -11.03 40.37
C LEU A 47 1.91 -10.61 39.35
N GLU A 48 1.35 -9.42 39.54
CA GLU A 48 0.32 -8.79 38.66
C GLU A 48 0.95 -7.99 37.50
N ASP A 49 2.29 -7.89 37.47
CA ASP A 49 2.95 -7.21 36.34
C ASP A 49 2.77 -8.03 35.05
N ASP A 50 2.42 -7.38 33.93
CA ASP A 50 2.19 -8.00 32.60
C ASP A 50 3.33 -8.92 32.16
N ILE A 51 4.57 -8.60 32.55
CA ILE A 51 5.77 -9.38 32.20
C ILE A 51 5.83 -10.71 32.96
N VAL A 52 5.07 -10.90 34.02
CA VAL A 52 5.06 -12.15 34.80
C VAL A 52 4.15 -13.20 34.17
N GLY A 53 3.04 -12.78 33.58
CA GLY A 53 2.11 -13.66 32.89
C GLY A 53 0.77 -12.96 32.62
N SER A 54 -0.14 -13.64 31.93
CA SER A 54 -1.51 -13.15 31.73
C SER A 54 -2.40 -13.51 32.91
N GLU A 55 -3.46 -12.75 33.12
CA GLU A 55 -4.49 -13.02 34.12
C GLU A 55 -5.17 -14.39 33.96
N ASP A 56 -5.14 -14.97 32.74
CA ASP A 56 -5.70 -16.28 32.44
C ASP A 56 -4.80 -17.47 32.85
N ASP A 57 -3.60 -17.25 33.38
CA ASP A 57 -2.73 -18.33 33.87
C ASP A 57 -3.19 -18.80 35.27
N GLU A 58 -3.94 -19.89 35.32
CA GLU A 58 -4.44 -20.51 36.57
C GLU A 58 -3.32 -20.75 37.61
N LYS A 59 -2.10 -21.04 37.18
CA LYS A 59 -0.95 -21.22 38.07
C LYS A 59 -0.49 -19.92 38.68
N LEU A 60 -0.52 -18.85 37.90
CA LEU A 60 -0.21 -17.51 38.37
C LEU A 60 -1.22 -17.04 39.37
N GLN A 61 -2.51 -17.26 39.12
CA GLN A 61 -3.59 -16.95 40.06
C GLN A 61 -3.43 -17.65 41.40
N MET A 62 -3.01 -18.92 41.44
CA MET A 62 -2.72 -19.61 42.70
C MET A 62 -1.61 -18.94 43.54
N TYR A 63 -0.65 -18.25 42.87
CA TYR A 63 0.39 -17.50 43.58
C TYR A 63 -0.15 -16.12 44.04
N ILE A 64 -0.95 -15.45 43.23
CA ILE A 64 -1.56 -14.16 43.54
C ILE A 64 -2.54 -14.32 44.73
N ASP A 65 -3.39 -15.36 44.70
CA ASP A 65 -4.33 -15.69 45.75
C ASP A 65 -3.67 -16.17 47.08
N GLY A 66 -2.36 -16.29 47.10
CA GLY A 66 -1.63 -16.79 48.27
C GLY A 66 -1.79 -18.28 48.53
N LYS A 67 -2.51 -19.02 47.67
CA LYS A 67 -2.68 -20.49 47.79
C LYS A 67 -1.38 -21.24 47.61
N ARG A 68 -0.41 -20.63 46.96
CA ARG A 68 0.93 -21.21 46.71
C ARG A 68 2.01 -20.13 46.85
N ARG A 69 3.17 -20.49 47.41
CA ARG A 69 4.32 -19.58 47.49
C ARG A 69 5.25 -19.78 46.29
N ILE A 70 5.69 -18.67 45.70
CA ILE A 70 6.72 -18.68 44.65
C ILE A 70 8.08 -18.27 45.23
N SER A 71 9.13 -18.99 44.89
CA SER A 71 10.49 -18.58 45.28
C SER A 71 10.98 -17.43 44.40
N LYS A 72 11.80 -16.54 44.96
CA LYS A 72 12.43 -15.43 44.21
C LYS A 72 13.18 -15.90 42.96
N HIS A 73 13.85 -17.05 43.02
CA HIS A 73 14.58 -17.63 41.91
C HIS A 73 13.65 -18.09 40.77
N ARG A 74 12.51 -18.69 41.11
CA ARG A 74 11.48 -19.10 40.15
C ARG A 74 10.84 -17.90 39.47
N LEU A 75 10.46 -16.88 40.22
CA LEU A 75 9.90 -15.63 39.69
C LEU A 75 10.88 -14.96 38.72
N LYS A 76 12.15 -14.83 39.11
CA LYS A 76 13.18 -14.29 38.23
C LYS A 76 13.29 -15.07 36.92
N ARG A 77 13.25 -16.41 36.97
CA ARG A 77 13.32 -17.26 35.77
C ARG A 77 12.12 -17.04 34.84
N ILE A 78 10.90 -16.93 35.39
CA ILE A 78 9.69 -16.63 34.63
C ILE A 78 9.83 -15.28 33.92
N ILE A 79 10.23 -14.24 34.63
CA ILE A 79 10.42 -12.89 34.05
C ILE A 79 11.48 -12.91 32.95
N ASP A 80 12.64 -13.51 33.20
CA ASP A 80 13.73 -13.56 32.23
C ASP A 80 13.31 -14.35 30.97
N GLN A 81 12.47 -15.39 31.12
CA GLN A 81 11.93 -16.14 29.99
C GLN A 81 10.91 -15.31 29.20
N ASN A 82 9.97 -14.66 29.90
CA ASN A 82 8.94 -13.83 29.26
C ASN A 82 9.55 -12.62 28.56
N GLN A 83 10.60 -11.98 29.13
CA GLN A 83 11.35 -10.93 28.44
C GLN A 83 11.98 -11.42 27.13
N ARG A 84 12.53 -12.64 27.11
CA ARG A 84 13.10 -13.23 25.88
C ARG A 84 12.02 -13.46 24.84
N LEU A 85 10.89 -14.08 25.24
CA LEU A 85 9.77 -14.35 24.35
C LEU A 85 9.21 -13.05 23.77
N LYS A 86 9.08 -12.01 24.60
CA LYS A 86 8.62 -10.69 24.12
C LYS A 86 9.57 -10.10 23.07
N VAL A 87 10.88 -10.13 23.33
CA VAL A 87 11.89 -9.67 22.37
C VAL A 87 11.85 -10.45 21.06
N GLU A 88 11.70 -11.79 21.12
CA GLU A 88 11.57 -12.65 19.95
C GLU A 88 10.29 -12.33 19.15
N MET A 89 9.15 -12.14 19.84
CA MET A 89 7.90 -11.73 19.19
C MET A 89 8.02 -10.37 18.51
N ASP A 90 8.61 -9.38 19.18
CA ASP A 90 8.84 -8.06 18.63
C ASP A 90 9.81 -8.10 17.42
N GLU A 91 10.83 -8.96 17.47
CA GLU A 91 11.75 -9.15 16.34
C GLU A 91 11.06 -9.81 15.16
N MET A 92 10.25 -10.84 15.39
CA MET A 92 9.43 -11.46 14.33
C MET A 92 8.44 -10.46 13.73
N GLY A 93 7.80 -9.62 14.55
CA GLY A 93 6.91 -8.55 14.09
C GLY A 93 7.63 -7.57 13.18
N ARG A 94 8.82 -7.08 13.60
CA ARG A 94 9.64 -6.18 12.79
C ARG A 94 10.09 -6.82 11.47
N LYS A 95 10.57 -8.07 11.49
CA LYS A 95 10.96 -8.80 10.26
C LYS A 95 9.78 -8.92 9.28
N ARG A 96 8.60 -9.22 9.80
CA ARG A 96 7.38 -9.30 8.97
C ARG A 96 7.02 -7.95 8.37
N SER A 97 7.09 -6.86 9.14
CA SER A 97 6.84 -5.50 8.64
C SER A 97 7.79 -5.15 7.49
N VAL A 98 9.11 -5.41 7.67
CA VAL A 98 10.10 -5.16 6.61
C VAL A 98 9.78 -5.94 5.33
N GLN A 99 9.32 -7.20 5.44
CA GLN A 99 8.96 -8.00 4.26
C GLN A 99 7.75 -7.43 3.51
N TYR A 100 6.75 -6.90 4.22
CA TYR A 100 5.62 -6.18 3.59
C TYR A 100 6.09 -4.91 2.90
N ASP A 101 6.95 -4.13 3.56
CA ASP A 101 7.47 -2.88 3.03
C ASP A 101 8.35 -3.10 1.79
N GLU A 102 9.09 -4.22 1.70
CA GLU A 102 9.86 -4.57 0.50
C GLU A 102 8.98 -4.79 -0.73
N VAL A 103 7.82 -5.45 -0.58
CA VAL A 103 6.87 -5.64 -1.69
C VAL A 103 6.34 -4.30 -2.18
N LEU A 104 5.86 -3.47 -1.24
CA LEU A 104 5.38 -2.12 -1.54
C LEU A 104 6.44 -1.27 -2.21
N GLN A 105 7.69 -1.32 -1.71
CA GLN A 105 8.80 -0.54 -2.26
C GLN A 105 9.15 -0.95 -3.70
N ARG A 106 9.11 -2.25 -4.03
CA ARG A 106 9.33 -2.71 -5.40
C ARG A 106 8.27 -2.19 -6.36
N GLN A 107 7.00 -2.29 -6.01
CA GLN A 107 5.90 -1.78 -6.83
C GLN A 107 5.95 -0.26 -6.97
N ARG A 108 6.26 0.43 -5.88
CA ARG A 108 6.48 1.87 -5.88
C ARG A 108 7.56 2.29 -6.87
N ASN A 109 8.72 1.63 -6.85
CA ASN A 109 9.82 1.97 -7.74
C ASN A 109 9.40 1.86 -9.21
N MET A 110 8.72 0.78 -9.61
CA MET A 110 8.25 0.61 -10.99
C MET A 110 7.29 1.71 -11.45
N ILE A 111 6.36 2.12 -10.56
CA ILE A 111 5.40 3.18 -10.86
C ILE A 111 6.08 4.55 -10.89
N TYR A 112 6.99 4.81 -9.95
CA TYR A 112 7.71 6.09 -9.86
C TYR A 112 8.71 6.29 -10.99
N GLU A 113 9.31 5.24 -11.54
CA GLU A 113 10.12 5.33 -12.77
C GLU A 113 9.27 5.84 -13.94
N THR A 114 8.10 5.22 -14.19
CA THR A 114 7.17 5.69 -15.22
C THR A 114 6.71 7.12 -14.98
N ARG A 115 6.42 7.46 -13.73
CA ARG A 115 6.00 8.81 -13.33
C ARG A 115 7.11 9.85 -13.55
N ALA A 116 8.35 9.52 -13.21
CA ALA A 116 9.50 10.40 -13.41
C ALA A 116 9.74 10.69 -14.90
N GLU A 117 9.70 9.68 -15.77
CA GLU A 117 9.81 9.87 -17.21
C GLU A 117 8.75 10.85 -17.75
N LEU A 118 7.51 10.72 -17.27
CA LEU A 118 6.41 11.62 -17.68
C LEU A 118 6.64 13.05 -17.18
N LEU A 119 7.12 13.22 -15.94
CA LEU A 119 7.43 14.54 -15.37
C LEU A 119 8.59 15.23 -16.07
N ASP A 120 9.60 14.46 -16.49
CA ASP A 120 10.75 14.97 -17.26
C ASP A 120 10.38 15.34 -18.71
N GLY A 121 9.09 15.23 -19.07
CA GLY A 121 8.57 15.70 -20.34
C GLY A 121 8.58 14.66 -21.44
N ALA A 122 8.65 13.37 -21.11
CA ALA A 122 8.57 12.31 -22.11
C ALA A 122 7.30 12.45 -22.97
N ARG A 123 7.50 12.41 -24.28
CA ARG A 123 6.41 12.46 -25.23
C ARG A 123 5.78 11.09 -25.38
N ILE A 124 4.45 11.04 -25.24
CA ILE A 124 3.69 9.83 -25.51
C ILE A 124 3.23 9.86 -26.97
N GLU A 125 3.79 8.97 -27.77
CA GLU A 125 3.42 8.86 -29.19
C GLU A 125 1.99 8.32 -29.33
N GLU A 126 1.25 8.81 -30.34
CA GLU A 126 -0.09 8.33 -30.67
C GLU A 126 -0.12 6.83 -30.94
N LYS A 127 0.95 6.27 -31.51
CA LYS A 127 1.08 4.82 -31.70
C LYS A 127 1.03 4.06 -30.40
N LYS A 128 1.62 4.58 -29.32
CA LYS A 128 1.58 3.98 -27.98
C LYS A 128 0.16 4.04 -27.38
N LEU A 129 -0.53 5.17 -27.56
CA LEU A 129 -1.93 5.31 -27.14
C LEU A 129 -2.85 4.32 -27.87
N LEU A 130 -2.67 4.17 -29.18
CA LEU A 130 -3.45 3.21 -29.97
C LEU A 130 -3.14 1.76 -29.58
N ALA A 131 -1.90 1.44 -29.20
CA ALA A 131 -1.54 0.12 -28.70
C ALA A 131 -2.24 -0.18 -27.37
N ILE A 132 -2.21 0.78 -26.41
CA ILE A 132 -2.91 0.67 -25.12
C ILE A 132 -4.42 0.52 -25.35
N ALA A 133 -5.02 1.31 -26.21
CA ALA A 133 -6.44 1.18 -26.53
C ALA A 133 -6.78 -0.18 -27.13
N GLY A 134 -5.93 -0.70 -28.01
CA GLY A 134 -6.10 -2.03 -28.57
C GLY A 134 -6.01 -3.14 -27.53
N GLU A 135 -5.11 -3.04 -26.55
CA GLU A 135 -5.04 -3.97 -25.42
C GLU A 135 -6.35 -3.91 -24.60
N ASN A 136 -6.79 -2.73 -24.20
CA ASN A 136 -8.02 -2.54 -23.42
C ASN A 136 -9.25 -3.11 -24.15
N ILE A 137 -9.35 -2.91 -25.47
CA ILE A 137 -10.45 -3.43 -26.27
C ILE A 137 -10.39 -4.96 -26.33
N ARG A 138 -9.23 -5.55 -26.55
CA ARG A 138 -9.07 -7.02 -26.55
C ARG A 138 -9.43 -7.61 -25.19
N ASP A 139 -8.94 -7.06 -24.09
CA ASP A 139 -9.28 -7.50 -22.73
C ASP A 139 -10.81 -7.46 -22.51
N TYR A 140 -11.45 -6.38 -22.97
CA TYR A 140 -12.91 -6.26 -22.92
C TYR A 140 -13.61 -7.37 -23.71
N LEU A 141 -13.15 -7.67 -24.94
CA LEU A 141 -13.76 -8.67 -25.81
C LEU A 141 -13.48 -10.11 -25.35
N GLU A 142 -12.30 -10.37 -24.79
CA GLU A 142 -11.89 -11.69 -24.30
C GLU A 142 -12.61 -12.05 -22.99
N SER A 143 -12.87 -11.08 -22.14
CA SER A 143 -13.60 -11.27 -20.87
C SER A 143 -15.08 -11.67 -21.05
N ARG A 144 -15.59 -11.71 -22.29
CA ARG A 144 -17.00 -11.99 -22.60
C ARG A 144 -17.14 -13.09 -23.65
N GLU A 145 -17.97 -14.08 -23.37
CA GLU A 145 -18.32 -15.10 -24.37
C GLU A 145 -19.19 -14.50 -25.47
N LYS A 146 -20.18 -13.69 -25.10
CA LYS A 146 -21.09 -13.01 -26.02
C LYS A 146 -21.12 -11.52 -25.70
N ILE A 147 -21.10 -10.71 -26.76
CA ILE A 147 -21.21 -9.25 -26.66
C ILE A 147 -22.66 -8.88 -26.88
N ARG A 148 -23.29 -8.24 -25.88
CA ARG A 148 -24.63 -7.66 -26.01
C ARG A 148 -24.54 -6.21 -26.44
N GLN A 149 -25.54 -5.72 -27.14
CA GLN A 149 -25.60 -4.33 -27.57
C GLN A 149 -25.51 -3.35 -26.39
N GLU A 150 -26.18 -3.66 -25.30
CA GLU A 150 -26.20 -2.83 -24.09
C GLU A 150 -24.82 -2.73 -23.42
N ASP A 151 -24.13 -3.88 -23.32
CA ASP A 151 -22.77 -3.94 -22.74
C ASP A 151 -21.76 -3.14 -23.58
N LEU A 152 -21.89 -3.23 -24.91
CA LEU A 152 -21.05 -2.49 -25.85
C LEU A 152 -21.34 -0.99 -25.81
N ASN A 153 -22.62 -0.59 -25.76
CA ASN A 153 -23.04 0.79 -25.61
C ASN A 153 -22.43 1.38 -24.33
N ARG A 154 -22.56 0.68 -23.21
CA ARG A 154 -22.00 1.08 -21.93
C ARG A 154 -20.47 1.21 -21.98
N TYR A 155 -19.80 0.23 -22.56
CA TYR A 155 -18.34 0.28 -22.71
C TYR A 155 -17.88 1.53 -23.49
N ILE A 156 -18.59 1.88 -24.57
CA ILE A 156 -18.29 3.05 -25.37
C ILE A 156 -18.50 4.34 -24.55
N LEU A 157 -19.64 4.45 -23.89
CA LEU A 157 -20.00 5.65 -23.11
C LEU A 157 -19.07 5.85 -21.91
N ASP A 158 -18.65 4.78 -21.27
CA ASP A 158 -17.81 4.83 -20.10
C ASP A 158 -16.31 5.06 -20.44
N ASN A 159 -15.84 4.69 -21.67
CA ASN A 159 -14.41 4.64 -21.96
C ASN A 159 -13.97 5.36 -23.25
N ILE A 160 -14.87 5.62 -24.21
CA ILE A 160 -14.46 6.08 -25.55
C ILE A 160 -15.13 7.39 -25.97
N ALA A 161 -16.43 7.53 -25.80
CA ALA A 161 -17.16 8.70 -26.29
C ALA A 161 -18.49 8.87 -25.56
N TYR A 162 -18.91 10.11 -25.31
CA TYR A 162 -20.20 10.43 -24.69
C TYR A 162 -21.42 10.22 -25.61
N SER A 163 -21.20 9.77 -26.85
CA SER A 163 -22.27 9.53 -27.81
C SER A 163 -22.05 8.24 -28.62
N LEU A 164 -23.14 7.60 -28.94
CA LEU A 164 -23.18 6.46 -29.85
C LEU A 164 -23.39 6.98 -31.29
N ASP A 165 -22.75 6.32 -32.27
CA ASP A 165 -23.04 6.60 -33.70
C ASP A 165 -24.03 5.59 -34.26
N GLY A 166 -24.73 5.95 -35.34
CA GLY A 166 -25.71 5.09 -35.98
C GLY A 166 -25.15 3.83 -36.64
N LYS A 167 -23.83 3.78 -36.86
CA LYS A 167 -23.14 2.64 -37.48
C LYS A 167 -23.00 1.46 -36.51
N LEU A 168 -23.22 1.69 -35.21
CA LEU A 168 -23.17 0.62 -34.22
C LEU A 168 -24.26 -0.45 -34.44
N SER A 169 -25.44 -0.04 -34.94
CA SER A 169 -26.55 -0.95 -35.25
C SER A 169 -26.29 -1.88 -36.45
N GLU A 170 -25.30 -1.55 -37.27
CA GLU A 170 -24.93 -2.30 -38.49
C GLU A 170 -23.84 -3.35 -38.22
N ILE A 171 -23.31 -3.43 -36.99
CA ILE A 171 -22.17 -4.30 -36.67
C ILE A 171 -22.67 -5.67 -36.21
N ASP A 172 -22.10 -6.72 -36.79
CA ASP A 172 -22.30 -8.08 -36.31
C ASP A 172 -21.52 -8.28 -34.99
N LEU A 173 -22.25 -8.29 -33.87
CA LEU A 173 -21.71 -8.45 -32.51
C LEU A 173 -21.16 -9.87 -32.25
N SER A 174 -21.49 -10.83 -33.09
CA SER A 174 -20.92 -12.20 -33.00
C SER A 174 -19.48 -12.24 -33.50
N ASN A 175 -19.09 -11.28 -34.34
CA ASN A 175 -17.75 -11.17 -34.91
C ASN A 175 -16.89 -10.18 -34.09
N LYS A 176 -16.18 -10.72 -33.08
CA LYS A 176 -15.30 -9.93 -32.20
C LYS A 176 -14.29 -9.04 -32.96
N LYS A 177 -13.80 -9.49 -34.13
CA LYS A 177 -12.87 -8.71 -34.97
C LYS A 177 -13.53 -7.48 -35.59
N MET A 178 -14.79 -7.60 -35.98
CA MET A 178 -15.56 -6.44 -36.49
C MET A 178 -15.82 -5.42 -35.39
N VAL A 179 -16.17 -5.90 -34.20
CA VAL A 179 -16.34 -5.04 -33.01
C VAL A 179 -15.03 -4.35 -32.64
N GLU A 180 -13.89 -5.06 -32.60
CA GLU A 180 -12.57 -4.49 -32.34
C GLU A 180 -12.23 -3.38 -33.35
N LYS A 181 -12.43 -3.66 -34.65
CA LYS A 181 -12.17 -2.68 -35.71
C LYS A 181 -13.03 -1.43 -35.57
N TYR A 182 -14.27 -1.58 -35.19
CA TYR A 182 -15.19 -0.47 -34.93
C TYR A 182 -14.72 0.36 -33.74
N LEU A 183 -14.45 -0.27 -32.60
CA LEU A 183 -14.01 0.42 -31.41
C LEU A 183 -12.69 1.16 -31.64
N MET A 184 -11.73 0.53 -32.32
CA MET A 184 -10.47 1.17 -32.70
C MET A 184 -10.64 2.37 -33.63
N ARG A 185 -11.62 2.34 -34.54
CA ARG A 185 -12.00 3.51 -35.35
C ARG A 185 -12.51 4.65 -34.44
N ARG A 186 -13.41 4.35 -33.51
CA ARG A 186 -13.95 5.35 -32.57
C ARG A 186 -12.86 5.97 -31.70
N VAL A 187 -11.87 5.18 -31.25
CA VAL A 187 -10.71 5.70 -30.51
C VAL A 187 -9.91 6.67 -31.38
N ARG A 188 -9.61 6.33 -32.66
CA ARG A 188 -8.87 7.24 -33.56
C ARG A 188 -9.61 8.55 -33.81
N GLU A 189 -10.93 8.47 -34.05
CA GLU A 189 -11.79 9.65 -34.20
C GLU A 189 -11.76 10.52 -32.95
N GLY A 190 -11.85 9.91 -31.76
CA GLY A 190 -11.78 10.62 -30.49
C GLY A 190 -10.42 11.32 -30.26
N LEU A 191 -9.31 10.64 -30.53
CA LEU A 191 -7.98 11.24 -30.42
C LEU A 191 -7.79 12.41 -31.40
N ALA A 192 -8.27 12.28 -32.65
CA ALA A 192 -8.24 13.35 -33.65
C ALA A 192 -9.06 14.55 -33.18
N ASN A 193 -10.26 14.33 -32.66
CA ASN A 193 -11.14 15.40 -32.13
C ASN A 193 -10.49 16.14 -30.96
N GLN A 194 -9.86 15.42 -30.02
CA GLN A 194 -9.17 16.06 -28.89
C GLN A 194 -7.96 16.89 -29.35
N LYS A 195 -7.23 16.41 -30.34
CA LYS A 195 -6.10 17.12 -30.92
C LYS A 195 -6.55 18.41 -31.65
N GLU A 196 -7.69 18.36 -32.31
CA GLU A 196 -8.29 19.52 -32.98
C GLU A 196 -8.78 20.57 -31.97
N LYS A 197 -9.42 20.16 -30.88
CA LYS A 197 -9.87 21.08 -29.83
C LYS A 197 -8.75 21.90 -29.19
N VAL A 198 -7.58 21.31 -29.02
CA VAL A 198 -6.47 21.97 -28.32
C VAL A 198 -5.66 22.91 -29.22
N TYR A 199 -5.81 22.85 -30.57
CA TYR A 199 -5.16 23.70 -31.60
C TYR A 199 -3.62 23.82 -31.53
N ASN A 200 -2.99 23.51 -30.42
CA ASN A 200 -1.55 23.67 -30.18
C ASN A 200 -0.93 22.31 -29.85
N THR A 201 0.04 21.90 -30.66
CA THR A 201 0.73 20.60 -30.50
C THR A 201 1.38 20.44 -29.12
N LYS A 202 2.02 21.49 -28.59
CA LYS A 202 2.67 21.42 -27.26
C LYS A 202 1.64 21.30 -26.15
N ALA A 203 0.52 22.04 -26.25
CA ALA A 203 -0.57 21.94 -25.29
C ALA A 203 -1.25 20.57 -25.34
N TYR A 204 -1.41 19.98 -26.53
CA TYR A 204 -1.92 18.61 -26.66
C TYR A 204 -0.95 17.56 -26.05
N GLU A 205 0.34 17.69 -26.28
CA GLU A 205 1.35 16.81 -25.66
C GLU A 205 1.34 16.95 -24.12
N GLN A 206 1.19 18.16 -23.61
CA GLN A 206 1.02 18.41 -22.18
C GLN A 206 -0.27 17.76 -21.64
N PHE A 207 -1.39 17.94 -22.33
CA PHE A 207 -2.67 17.30 -21.96
C PHE A 207 -2.55 15.78 -21.87
N VAL A 208 -2.00 15.14 -22.89
CA VAL A 208 -1.80 13.67 -22.92
C VAL A 208 -0.93 13.21 -21.74
N ARG A 209 0.11 13.96 -21.44
CA ARG A 209 1.00 13.68 -20.33
C ARG A 209 0.30 13.82 -18.98
N GLU A 210 -0.43 14.93 -18.77
CA GLU A 210 -1.18 15.16 -17.52
C GLU A 210 -2.29 14.11 -17.32
N ALA A 211 -3.04 13.78 -18.36
CA ALA A 211 -4.07 12.74 -18.32
C ALA A 211 -3.49 11.35 -17.98
N THR A 212 -2.27 11.08 -18.48
CA THR A 212 -1.56 9.83 -18.16
C THR A 212 -1.06 9.84 -16.73
N LEU A 213 -0.48 10.94 -16.25
CA LEU A 213 -0.02 11.08 -14.86
C LEU A 213 -1.17 10.90 -13.87
N THR A 214 -2.31 11.55 -14.12
CA THR A 214 -3.52 11.38 -13.28
C THR A 214 -3.94 9.92 -13.19
N ALA A 215 -4.01 9.22 -14.33
CA ALA A 215 -4.38 7.80 -14.32
C ALA A 215 -3.38 6.92 -13.55
N VAL A 216 -2.07 7.23 -13.63
CA VAL A 216 -1.03 6.51 -12.89
C VAL A 216 -1.11 6.80 -11.40
N ASP A 217 -1.29 8.06 -11.02
CA ASP A 217 -1.38 8.49 -9.63
C ASP A 217 -2.63 7.93 -8.94
N ASP A 218 -3.79 7.97 -9.60
CA ASP A 218 -5.04 7.39 -9.10
C ASP A 218 -4.91 5.87 -8.89
N GLY A 219 -4.38 5.16 -9.89
CA GLY A 219 -4.16 3.72 -9.77
C GLY A 219 -3.17 3.35 -8.67
N TRP A 220 -2.16 4.20 -8.43
CA TRP A 220 -1.21 4.00 -7.34
C TRP A 220 -1.86 4.18 -5.96
N VAL A 221 -2.70 5.19 -5.78
CA VAL A 221 -3.44 5.43 -4.53
C VAL A 221 -4.34 4.23 -4.21
N GLU A 222 -5.12 3.76 -5.19
CA GLU A 222 -6.00 2.59 -5.01
C GLU A 222 -5.20 1.32 -4.67
N LEU A 223 -4.03 1.12 -5.31
CA LEU A 223 -3.17 -0.03 -5.04
C LEU A 223 -2.60 0.00 -3.61
N ILE A 224 -2.15 1.17 -3.13
CA ILE A 224 -1.65 1.31 -1.75
C ILE A 224 -2.75 0.94 -0.74
N ASP A 225 -3.94 1.50 -0.91
CA ASP A 225 -5.08 1.24 -0.02
C ASP A 225 -5.44 -0.25 -0.01
N TYR A 226 -5.45 -0.89 -1.17
CA TYR A 226 -5.66 -2.34 -1.27
C TYR A 226 -4.58 -3.14 -0.54
N LEU A 227 -3.29 -2.81 -0.72
CA LEU A 227 -2.18 -3.51 -0.10
C LEU A 227 -2.18 -3.37 1.43
N GLU A 228 -2.58 -2.20 1.95
CA GLU A 228 -2.78 -2.00 3.39
C GLU A 228 -3.87 -2.92 3.94
N GLN A 229 -5.02 -3.02 3.25
CA GLN A 229 -6.11 -3.91 3.64
C GLN A 229 -5.71 -5.39 3.52
N LEU A 230 -4.96 -5.74 2.48
CA LEU A 230 -4.47 -7.10 2.25
C LEU A 230 -3.59 -7.61 3.40
N LYS A 231 -2.73 -6.76 4.00
CA LYS A 231 -1.91 -7.11 5.17
C LYS A 231 -2.77 -7.69 6.30
N TYR A 232 -3.89 -7.04 6.60
CA TYR A 232 -4.79 -7.49 7.66
C TYR A 232 -5.58 -8.74 7.26
N ALA A 233 -6.05 -8.80 6.01
CA ALA A 233 -6.81 -9.95 5.51
C ALA A 233 -6.00 -11.24 5.54
N VAL A 234 -4.74 -11.19 5.09
CA VAL A 234 -3.84 -12.36 5.06
C VAL A 234 -3.41 -12.76 6.47
N ALA A 235 -3.17 -11.79 7.37
CA ALA A 235 -2.86 -12.07 8.77
C ALA A 235 -3.99 -12.84 9.48
N GLY A 236 -5.25 -12.52 9.17
CA GLY A 236 -6.41 -13.25 9.70
C GLY A 236 -6.55 -14.70 9.19
N ARG A 237 -5.97 -15.04 8.05
CA ARG A 237 -5.97 -16.39 7.45
C ARG A 237 -4.86 -17.29 8.00
N ALA A 238 -3.98 -16.79 8.87
CA ALA A 238 -2.78 -17.48 9.36
C ALA A 238 -3.03 -18.78 10.13
N SER A 239 -4.27 -19.11 10.49
CA SER A 239 -4.63 -20.32 11.24
C SER A 239 -4.53 -21.63 10.44
N ALA A 240 -4.24 -21.60 9.12
CA ALA A 240 -4.31 -22.74 8.22
C ALA A 240 -2.95 -23.28 7.72
N GLN A 241 -1.87 -23.19 8.50
CA GLN A 241 -0.51 -23.69 8.14
C GLN A 241 0.10 -23.13 6.83
N ARG A 242 -0.47 -22.09 6.25
CA ARG A 242 0.04 -21.45 5.02
C ARG A 242 1.07 -20.39 5.35
N ASN A 243 2.03 -20.22 4.44
CA ASN A 243 2.99 -19.13 4.55
C ASN A 243 2.31 -17.80 4.19
N VAL A 244 1.87 -17.09 5.22
CA VAL A 244 1.16 -15.80 5.13
C VAL A 244 1.88 -14.81 4.22
N MET A 245 3.22 -14.78 4.25
CA MET A 245 4.00 -13.87 3.43
C MET A 245 3.96 -14.25 1.95
N PHE A 246 3.96 -15.53 1.64
CA PHE A 246 3.85 -16.01 0.26
C PHE A 246 2.47 -15.68 -0.33
N GLU A 247 1.39 -15.87 0.44
CA GLU A 247 0.04 -15.46 0.00
C GLU A 247 -0.02 -13.96 -0.25
N TYR A 248 0.50 -13.14 0.67
CA TYR A 248 0.58 -11.70 0.48
C TYR A 248 1.33 -11.30 -0.80
N GLN A 249 2.51 -11.88 -1.03
CA GLN A 249 3.32 -11.58 -2.22
C GLN A 249 2.58 -11.91 -3.52
N ASN A 250 1.90 -13.05 -3.58
CA ASN A 250 1.15 -13.46 -4.75
C ASN A 250 -0.06 -12.55 -5.00
N GLU A 251 -0.90 -12.32 -3.97
CA GLU A 251 -2.07 -11.45 -4.11
C GLU A 251 -1.66 -9.99 -4.42
N ALA A 252 -0.56 -9.51 -3.82
CA ALA A 252 -0.02 -8.18 -4.13
C ALA A 252 0.50 -8.06 -5.57
N PHE A 253 1.10 -9.13 -6.10
CA PHE A 253 1.56 -9.15 -7.48
C PHE A 253 0.38 -9.18 -8.48
N GLU A 254 -0.62 -10.01 -8.22
CA GLU A 254 -1.85 -10.05 -9.03
C GLU A 254 -2.56 -8.70 -9.04
N SER A 255 -2.70 -8.07 -7.86
CA SER A 255 -3.29 -6.74 -7.74
C SER A 255 -2.50 -5.68 -8.51
N TYR A 256 -1.17 -5.74 -8.50
CA TYR A 256 -0.33 -4.85 -9.31
C TYR A 256 -0.60 -5.00 -10.81
N LEU A 257 -0.71 -6.24 -11.30
CA LEU A 257 -1.03 -6.50 -12.71
C LEU A 257 -2.42 -5.98 -13.10
N ASP A 258 -3.41 -6.17 -12.23
CA ASP A 258 -4.77 -5.70 -12.47
C ASP A 258 -4.86 -4.17 -12.39
N THR A 259 -4.16 -3.54 -11.46
CA THR A 259 -4.00 -2.07 -11.41
C THR A 259 -3.38 -1.56 -12.71
N GLY A 260 -2.39 -2.25 -13.28
CA GLY A 260 -1.81 -1.91 -14.58
C GLY A 260 -2.83 -1.88 -15.72
N LYS A 261 -3.80 -2.82 -15.72
CA LYS A 261 -4.92 -2.83 -16.70
C LYS A 261 -5.86 -1.64 -16.47
N VAL A 262 -6.20 -1.37 -15.20
CA VAL A 262 -7.06 -0.23 -14.83
C VAL A 262 -6.41 1.10 -15.25
N VAL A 263 -5.13 1.29 -14.96
CA VAL A 263 -4.35 2.47 -15.36
C VAL A 263 -4.37 2.65 -16.88
N LYS A 264 -4.08 1.60 -17.64
CA LYS A 264 -4.14 1.63 -19.11
C LYS A 264 -5.51 2.04 -19.63
N ARG A 265 -6.58 1.54 -19.03
CA ARG A 265 -7.95 1.92 -19.38
C ARG A 265 -8.22 3.38 -19.04
N ASN A 266 -7.84 3.83 -17.84
CA ASN A 266 -8.03 5.20 -17.39
C ASN A 266 -7.21 6.21 -18.21
N ILE A 267 -6.01 5.86 -18.69
CA ILE A 267 -5.24 6.70 -19.61
C ILE A 267 -6.08 7.02 -20.85
N ILE A 268 -6.62 6.01 -21.52
CA ILE A 268 -7.42 6.20 -22.73
C ILE A 268 -8.73 6.93 -22.42
N ARG A 269 -9.40 6.56 -21.34
CA ARG A 269 -10.63 7.21 -20.86
C ARG A 269 -10.39 8.70 -20.58
N ASN A 270 -9.35 9.03 -19.82
CA ASN A 270 -9.03 10.42 -19.48
C ASN A 270 -8.71 11.25 -20.74
N ILE A 271 -7.98 10.69 -21.71
CA ILE A 271 -7.67 11.42 -22.95
C ILE A 271 -8.92 11.60 -23.82
N LEU A 272 -9.78 10.60 -23.96
CA LEU A 272 -10.92 10.64 -24.85
C LEU A 272 -12.12 11.42 -24.30
N LEU A 273 -12.36 11.31 -22.99
CA LEU A 273 -13.56 11.83 -22.35
C LEU A 273 -13.36 13.15 -21.59
N SER A 274 -12.11 13.61 -21.38
CA SER A 274 -11.89 14.90 -20.73
C SER A 274 -12.43 16.05 -21.57
N ASP A 275 -13.00 17.03 -20.89
CA ASP A 275 -13.26 18.32 -21.48
C ASP A 275 -12.00 19.20 -21.33
N VAL A 276 -11.47 19.63 -22.50
CA VAL A 276 -10.21 20.35 -22.57
C VAL A 276 -10.46 21.71 -23.24
N SER A 277 -10.06 22.77 -22.56
CA SER A 277 -10.16 24.14 -23.06
C SER A 277 -8.88 24.92 -22.75
N MET A 278 -8.68 25.99 -23.51
CA MET A 278 -7.60 26.96 -23.28
C MET A 278 -8.19 28.20 -22.60
N ASP A 279 -7.64 28.61 -21.47
CA ASP A 279 -8.03 29.84 -20.80
C ASP A 279 -7.53 31.07 -21.60
N SER A 280 -8.09 32.25 -21.33
CA SER A 280 -7.68 33.54 -21.92
C SER A 280 -6.17 33.85 -21.75
N GLY A 281 -5.52 33.24 -20.76
CA GLY A 281 -4.07 33.28 -20.52
C GLY A 281 -3.25 32.20 -21.24
N GLN A 282 -3.82 31.45 -22.18
CA GLN A 282 -3.20 30.30 -22.86
C GLN A 282 -2.80 29.13 -21.92
N LYS A 283 -3.43 29.06 -20.73
CA LYS A 283 -3.26 27.92 -19.83
C LYS A 283 -4.28 26.83 -20.17
N LEU A 284 -3.82 25.59 -20.13
CA LEU A 284 -4.64 24.41 -20.33
C LEU A 284 -5.55 24.20 -19.11
N LYS A 285 -6.83 24.05 -19.35
CA LYS A 285 -7.82 23.64 -18.33
C LYS A 285 -8.38 22.30 -18.73
N ILE A 286 -8.25 21.31 -17.84
CA ILE A 286 -8.69 19.94 -18.06
C ILE A 286 -9.72 19.59 -16.99
N VAL A 287 -10.84 19.01 -17.42
CA VAL A 287 -11.84 18.41 -16.53
C VAL A 287 -11.92 16.93 -16.88
N TYR A 288 -11.50 16.08 -15.95
CA TYR A 288 -11.49 14.63 -16.12
C TYR A 288 -12.89 14.04 -15.98
N PRO A 289 -13.17 12.88 -16.64
CA PRO A 289 -14.47 12.21 -16.63
C PRO A 289 -14.80 11.53 -15.31
#